data_a3500a316fcdc5d0a99866318604aa3b
#
_entry.id   a3500a316fcdc5d0a99866318604aa3b
#
_cell.length_a   1.000
_cell.length_b   1.000
_cell.length_c   1.000
_cell.angle_alpha   90.00
_cell.angle_beta   90.00
_cell.angle_gamma   90.00
#
_symmetry.space_group_name_H-M   'P 1'
#
loop_
_entity.id
_entity.type
_entity.pdbx_description
1 polymer ?
#
loop_
_entity_poly.entity_id
_entity_poly.type
_entity_poly.pdbx_seq_one_letter_code
_entity_poly.pdbx_strand_id
1 'polypeptide(L)'
;LQNLNNGLRELQNNINELMEDIGDIKPDLIIFSISMEDLTRLDIIKAIKKKSISPHYIIISNPSSKDMVETAYKYGVDFFIYKPISDFEVSTLIRRVKDKIILAKQLAKIHQLISNIKQIDEEIHDSHNWEKEINSILLKLGIIGENGSEDIVRIAKYVIENDINLNYMSIRDLCSKFTDNPKAMEQKMRRAINIAMTNIASLGIEDYMNDTFVEYSNALFNFEQVKKEMDFLRGKSYEKGSINMKRFISGICTICENNNNILRNI
;
A
#
# COMPACT_ATOMS: atom_id res chain seq x y z
N LEU A 1 29.45 31.26 -35.93
CA LEU A 1 28.00 31.04 -35.79
C LEU A 1 27.51 29.86 -36.65
N GLN A 2 27.95 29.72 -37.91
CA GLN A 2 27.54 28.59 -38.76
C GLN A 2 28.06 27.22 -38.27
N ASN A 3 29.27 27.13 -37.72
CA ASN A 3 29.81 25.90 -37.17
C ASN A 3 29.12 25.45 -35.87
N LEU A 4 28.66 26.41 -35.06
CA LEU A 4 27.83 26.12 -33.85
C LEU A 4 26.44 25.60 -34.24
N ASN A 5 25.81 26.15 -35.27
CA ASN A 5 24.52 25.70 -35.77
C ASN A 5 24.58 24.28 -36.41
N ASN A 6 25.65 23.96 -37.06
CA ASN A 6 25.86 22.63 -37.64
C ASN A 6 26.07 21.57 -36.52
N GLY A 7 26.91 21.87 -35.52
CA GLY A 7 27.11 21.00 -34.37
C GLY A 7 25.83 20.77 -33.54
N LEU A 8 24.99 21.79 -33.35
CA LEU A 8 23.70 21.67 -32.67
C LEU A 8 22.70 20.84 -33.48
N ARG A 9 22.71 20.93 -34.82
CA ARG A 9 21.86 20.10 -35.70
C ARG A 9 22.27 18.64 -35.68
N GLU A 10 23.60 18.36 -35.72
CA GLU A 10 24.12 17.01 -35.60
C GLU A 10 23.81 16.36 -34.27
N LEU A 11 23.94 17.10 -33.16
CA LEU A 11 23.53 16.65 -31.82
C LEU A 11 22.01 16.37 -31.72
N GLN A 12 21.18 17.23 -32.31
CA GLN A 12 19.72 17.02 -32.32
C GLN A 12 19.32 15.80 -33.18
N ASN A 13 19.96 15.57 -34.32
CA ASN A 13 19.73 14.40 -35.16
C ASN A 13 20.12 13.11 -34.41
N ASN A 14 21.31 13.09 -33.78
CA ASN A 14 21.76 11.97 -32.97
C ASN A 14 20.81 11.66 -31.76
N ILE A 15 20.24 12.68 -31.17
CA ILE A 15 19.26 12.49 -30.07
C ILE A 15 17.96 11.91 -30.60
N ASN A 16 17.46 12.38 -31.75
CA ASN A 16 16.22 11.87 -32.33
C ASN A 16 16.36 10.40 -32.75
N GLU A 17 17.46 10.05 -33.41
CA GLU A 17 17.80 8.68 -33.80
C GLU A 17 17.90 7.76 -32.55
N LEU A 18 18.60 8.20 -31.51
CA LEU A 18 18.69 7.49 -30.23
C LEU A 18 17.31 7.32 -29.60
N MET A 19 16.42 8.32 -29.69
CA MET A 19 15.08 8.26 -29.15
C MET A 19 14.17 7.30 -29.92
N GLU A 20 14.36 7.14 -31.24
CA GLU A 20 13.68 6.13 -32.05
C GLU A 20 14.18 4.73 -31.67
N ASP A 21 15.49 4.51 -31.64
CA ASP A 21 16.08 3.23 -31.22
C ASP A 21 15.62 2.79 -29.83
N ILE A 22 15.57 3.69 -28.85
CA ILE A 22 15.09 3.40 -27.50
C ILE A 22 13.60 3.04 -27.52
N GLY A 23 12.82 3.68 -28.38
CA GLY A 23 11.39 3.39 -28.57
C GLY A 23 11.14 1.98 -29.09
N ASP A 24 11.96 1.53 -30.03
CA ASP A 24 11.85 0.23 -30.67
C ASP A 24 12.42 -0.90 -29.81
N ILE A 25 13.60 -0.70 -29.23
CA ILE A 25 14.30 -1.71 -28.41
C ILE A 25 13.66 -1.87 -27.02
N LYS A 26 13.12 -0.79 -26.45
CA LYS A 26 12.56 -0.72 -25.08
C LYS A 26 13.51 -1.32 -24.03
N PRO A 27 14.73 -0.80 -23.88
CA PRO A 27 15.73 -1.36 -23.01
C PRO A 27 15.31 -1.28 -21.54
N ASP A 28 15.63 -2.29 -20.74
CA ASP A 28 15.45 -2.28 -19.29
C ASP A 28 16.54 -1.46 -18.57
N LEU A 29 17.71 -1.28 -19.19
CA LEU A 29 18.88 -0.56 -18.65
C LEU A 29 19.58 0.23 -19.75
N ILE A 30 19.92 1.48 -19.47
CA ILE A 30 20.71 2.36 -20.34
C ILE A 30 21.97 2.81 -19.60
N ILE A 31 23.11 2.64 -20.22
CA ILE A 31 24.40 3.06 -19.67
C ILE A 31 24.92 4.21 -20.51
N PHE A 32 25.15 5.36 -19.91
CA PHE A 32 25.72 6.54 -20.57
C PHE A 32 27.16 6.78 -20.13
N SER A 33 28.05 7.00 -21.08
CA SER A 33 29.35 7.63 -20.80
C SER A 33 29.25 9.13 -21.07
N ILE A 34 29.41 9.95 -20.03
CA ILE A 34 29.28 11.41 -20.10
C ILE A 34 30.63 12.03 -19.75
N SER A 35 31.08 13.05 -20.54
CA SER A 35 32.18 13.94 -20.14
C SER A 35 31.57 15.09 -19.26
N MET A 36 32.40 15.64 -18.35
CA MET A 36 32.02 16.64 -17.35
C MET A 36 31.39 17.93 -17.90
N GLU A 37 31.60 18.23 -19.16
CA GLU A 37 31.19 19.47 -19.80
C GLU A 37 29.77 19.41 -20.39
N ASP A 38 29.13 18.23 -20.40
CA ASP A 38 27.91 17.94 -21.17
C ASP A 38 26.68 17.59 -20.25
N LEU A 39 26.35 18.49 -19.35
CA LEU A 39 25.08 18.37 -18.54
C LEU A 39 23.81 18.33 -19.41
N THR A 40 23.89 18.87 -20.64
CA THR A 40 22.79 18.83 -21.61
C THR A 40 22.35 17.42 -21.97
N ARG A 41 23.22 16.42 -21.81
CA ARG A 41 22.89 15.01 -22.04
C ARG A 41 21.97 14.41 -20.94
N LEU A 42 21.89 15.02 -19.77
CA LEU A 42 20.93 14.61 -18.74
C LEU A 42 19.46 14.91 -19.15
N ASP A 43 19.26 15.88 -20.04
CA ASP A 43 17.94 16.18 -20.58
C ASP A 43 17.38 15.04 -21.46
N ILE A 44 18.26 14.18 -22.00
CA ILE A 44 17.86 12.95 -22.69
C ILE A 44 17.04 12.04 -21.75
N ILE A 45 17.44 11.93 -20.49
CA ILE A 45 16.72 11.12 -19.50
C ILE A 45 15.29 11.64 -19.31
N LYS A 46 15.11 12.98 -19.27
CA LYS A 46 13.78 13.60 -19.22
C LYS A 46 12.94 13.30 -20.46
N ALA A 47 13.58 13.35 -21.63
CA ALA A 47 12.91 13.07 -22.90
C ALA A 47 12.47 11.60 -23.00
N ILE A 48 13.30 10.64 -22.54
CA ILE A 48 12.95 9.22 -22.49
C ILE A 48 11.77 8.97 -21.54
N LYS A 49 11.80 9.60 -20.36
CA LYS A 49 10.70 9.47 -19.37
C LYS A 49 9.35 9.93 -19.91
N LYS A 50 9.32 10.88 -20.85
CA LYS A 50 8.06 11.34 -21.48
C LYS A 50 7.44 10.28 -22.43
N LYS A 51 8.21 9.29 -22.88
CA LYS A 51 7.73 8.24 -23.82
C LYS A 51 7.12 7.02 -23.12
N SER A 52 6.75 7.08 -21.86
CA SER A 52 6.19 5.95 -21.08
C SER A 52 7.13 4.74 -20.98
N ILE A 53 8.43 4.95 -21.18
CA ILE A 53 9.47 3.95 -21.00
C ILE A 53 10.23 4.34 -19.74
N SER A 54 10.45 3.40 -18.82
CA SER A 54 11.13 3.64 -17.55
C SER A 54 12.34 2.71 -17.37
N PRO A 55 13.38 2.85 -18.20
CA PRO A 55 14.61 2.09 -18.03
C PRO A 55 15.35 2.56 -16.78
N HIS A 56 16.22 1.70 -16.26
CA HIS A 56 17.23 2.09 -15.29
C HIS A 56 18.40 2.80 -15.96
N TYR A 57 19.05 3.71 -15.24
CA TYR A 57 20.14 4.52 -15.79
C TYR A 57 21.40 4.37 -14.97
N ILE A 58 22.51 4.06 -15.64
CA ILE A 58 23.87 4.10 -15.06
C ILE A 58 24.67 5.15 -15.84
N ILE A 59 25.29 6.08 -15.11
CA ILE A 59 26.21 7.05 -15.70
C ILE A 59 27.65 6.64 -15.41
N ILE A 60 28.51 6.70 -16.43
CA ILE A 60 29.94 6.52 -16.32
C ILE A 60 30.62 7.86 -16.64
N SER A 61 31.39 8.40 -15.71
CA SER A 61 32.09 9.70 -15.90
C SER A 61 33.43 9.74 -15.18
N ASN A 62 34.22 10.76 -15.51
CA ASN A 62 35.38 11.12 -14.70
C ASN A 62 34.92 11.67 -13.33
N PRO A 63 35.81 11.72 -12.32
CA PRO A 63 35.48 12.33 -11.02
C PRO A 63 34.88 13.73 -11.18
N SER A 64 33.73 13.95 -10.59
CA SER A 64 32.91 15.16 -10.75
C SER A 64 32.69 15.86 -9.42
N SER A 65 32.20 17.11 -9.46
CA SER A 65 31.74 17.80 -8.26
C SER A 65 30.52 17.07 -7.64
N LYS A 66 30.37 17.16 -6.33
CA LYS A 66 29.22 16.59 -5.62
C LYS A 66 27.88 17.10 -6.17
N ASP A 67 27.83 18.38 -6.56
CA ASP A 67 26.62 19.02 -7.12
C ASP A 67 26.17 18.38 -8.42
N MET A 68 27.11 17.92 -9.24
CA MET A 68 26.81 17.25 -10.51
C MET A 68 26.26 15.85 -10.30
N VAL A 69 26.82 15.12 -9.37
CA VAL A 69 26.33 13.78 -8.99
C VAL A 69 24.93 13.89 -8.38
N GLU A 70 24.71 14.86 -7.50
CA GLU A 70 23.39 15.15 -6.93
C GLU A 70 22.37 15.51 -8.02
N THR A 71 22.78 16.32 -8.99
CA THR A 71 21.93 16.66 -10.13
C THR A 71 21.56 15.42 -10.94
N ALA A 72 22.51 14.53 -11.24
CA ALA A 72 22.25 13.28 -11.95
C ALA A 72 21.22 12.40 -11.22
N TYR A 73 21.32 12.27 -9.90
CA TYR A 73 20.35 11.54 -9.10
C TYR A 73 18.96 12.21 -9.11
N LYS A 74 18.87 13.54 -9.08
CA LYS A 74 17.61 14.28 -9.24
C LYS A 74 16.94 14.02 -10.60
N TYR A 75 17.72 13.76 -11.64
CA TYR A 75 17.20 13.35 -12.95
C TYR A 75 16.75 11.89 -12.99
N GLY A 76 17.03 11.13 -11.93
CA GLY A 76 16.59 9.75 -11.76
C GLY A 76 17.57 8.72 -12.31
N VAL A 77 18.85 9.02 -12.24
CA VAL A 77 19.93 8.05 -12.44
C VAL A 77 19.97 7.11 -11.24
N ASP A 78 20.08 5.81 -11.49
CA ASP A 78 20.14 4.80 -10.42
C ASP A 78 21.55 4.66 -9.83
N PHE A 79 22.58 4.71 -10.68
CA PHE A 79 23.97 4.56 -10.26
C PHE A 79 24.93 5.44 -11.05
N PHE A 80 26.01 5.82 -10.40
CA PHE A 80 27.11 6.60 -10.97
C PHE A 80 28.43 5.83 -10.80
N ILE A 81 29.17 5.63 -11.89
CA ILE A 81 30.46 4.92 -11.91
C ILE A 81 31.57 5.92 -12.31
N TYR A 82 32.62 5.95 -11.53
CA TYR A 82 33.79 6.78 -11.85
C TYR A 82 34.80 6.03 -12.70
N LYS A 83 35.42 6.74 -13.62
CA LYS A 83 36.62 6.26 -14.35
C LYS A 83 37.87 6.36 -13.44
N PRO A 84 38.79 5.38 -13.45
CA PRO A 84 38.85 4.21 -14.34
C PRO A 84 37.81 3.14 -13.98
N ILE A 85 37.21 2.53 -15.00
CA ILE A 85 36.11 1.55 -14.84
C ILE A 85 36.71 0.24 -14.33
N SER A 86 36.06 -0.34 -13.30
CA SER A 86 36.31 -1.69 -12.82
C SER A 86 35.23 -2.67 -13.35
N ASP A 87 35.68 -3.72 -14.05
CA ASP A 87 34.78 -4.76 -14.54
C ASP A 87 33.93 -5.40 -13.42
N PHE A 88 34.54 -5.54 -12.24
CA PHE A 88 33.85 -6.04 -11.05
C PHE A 88 32.74 -5.09 -10.59
N GLU A 89 33.01 -3.77 -10.59
CA GLU A 89 32.01 -2.76 -10.18
C GLU A 89 30.85 -2.73 -11.17
N VAL A 90 31.13 -2.64 -12.46
CA VAL A 90 30.10 -2.60 -13.52
C VAL A 90 29.25 -3.87 -13.48
N SER A 91 29.88 -5.06 -13.43
CA SER A 91 29.15 -6.33 -13.39
C SER A 91 28.27 -6.47 -12.14
N THR A 92 28.76 -5.96 -11.01
CA THR A 92 28.00 -5.96 -9.74
C THR A 92 26.79 -5.06 -9.82
N LEU A 93 26.92 -3.85 -10.37
CA LEU A 93 25.80 -2.91 -10.53
C LEU A 93 24.77 -3.42 -11.54
N ILE A 94 25.21 -3.95 -12.68
CA ILE A 94 24.32 -4.56 -13.68
C ILE A 94 23.50 -5.70 -13.02
N ARG A 95 24.14 -6.55 -12.23
CA ARG A 95 23.43 -7.63 -11.51
C ARG A 95 22.38 -7.07 -10.55
N ARG A 96 22.71 -6.05 -9.75
CA ARG A 96 21.76 -5.40 -8.83
C ARG A 96 20.55 -4.81 -9.57
N VAL A 97 20.80 -4.14 -10.70
CA VAL A 97 19.72 -3.59 -11.54
C VAL A 97 18.85 -4.73 -12.10
N LYS A 98 19.47 -5.80 -12.60
CA LYS A 98 18.76 -6.99 -13.08
C LYS A 98 17.88 -7.61 -12.01
N ASP A 99 18.38 -7.78 -10.80
CA ASP A 99 17.62 -8.34 -9.68
C ASP A 99 16.42 -7.44 -9.32
N LYS A 100 16.62 -6.11 -9.32
CA LYS A 100 15.56 -5.13 -9.11
C LYS A 100 14.47 -5.22 -10.19
N ILE A 101 14.87 -5.35 -11.47
CA ILE A 101 13.95 -5.49 -12.61
C ILE A 101 13.13 -6.79 -12.48
N ILE A 102 13.80 -7.91 -12.17
CA ILE A 102 13.13 -9.21 -12.00
C ILE A 102 12.11 -9.13 -10.87
N LEU A 103 12.48 -8.55 -9.74
CA LEU A 103 11.58 -8.39 -8.59
C LEU A 103 10.37 -7.51 -8.95
N ALA A 104 10.59 -6.40 -9.62
CA ALA A 104 9.51 -5.52 -10.07
C ALA A 104 8.55 -6.23 -11.05
N LYS A 105 9.09 -7.00 -12.02
CA LYS A 105 8.30 -7.81 -12.95
C LYS A 105 7.49 -8.90 -12.22
N GLN A 106 8.07 -9.55 -11.20
CA GLN A 106 7.36 -10.54 -10.38
C GLN A 106 6.23 -9.91 -9.57
N LEU A 107 6.48 -8.76 -8.93
CA LEU A 107 5.45 -8.01 -8.22
C LEU A 107 4.31 -7.57 -9.15
N ALA A 108 4.63 -7.04 -10.34
CA ALA A 108 3.62 -6.66 -11.33
C ALA A 108 2.77 -7.87 -11.77
N LYS A 109 3.40 -9.05 -11.95
CA LYS A 109 2.70 -10.29 -12.27
C LYS A 109 1.78 -10.77 -11.15
N ILE A 110 2.23 -10.67 -9.90
CA ILE A 110 1.40 -10.95 -8.71
C ILE A 110 0.21 -10.00 -8.65
N HIS A 111 0.43 -8.70 -8.85
CA HIS A 111 -0.64 -7.71 -8.92
C HIS A 111 -1.65 -8.01 -10.04
N GLN A 112 -1.17 -8.41 -11.21
CA GLN A 112 -2.03 -8.81 -12.33
C GLN A 112 -2.83 -10.08 -12.02
N LEU A 113 -2.24 -11.09 -11.38
CA LEU A 113 -2.96 -12.29 -10.94
C LEU A 113 -4.03 -11.95 -9.90
N ILE A 114 -3.73 -11.08 -8.94
CA ILE A 114 -4.70 -10.62 -7.95
C ILE A 114 -5.83 -9.82 -8.61
N SER A 115 -5.53 -8.96 -9.58
CA SER A 115 -6.56 -8.21 -10.31
C SER A 115 -7.41 -9.09 -11.21
N ASN A 116 -6.83 -10.12 -11.86
CA ASN A 116 -7.59 -11.11 -12.63
C ASN A 116 -8.50 -11.96 -11.73
N ILE A 117 -8.04 -12.34 -10.54
CA ILE A 117 -8.89 -13.00 -9.53
C ILE A 117 -10.04 -12.06 -9.12
N LYS A 118 -9.77 -10.76 -8.94
CA LYS A 118 -10.81 -9.77 -8.68
C LYS A 118 -11.83 -9.65 -9.82
N GLN A 119 -11.40 -9.66 -11.08
CA GLN A 119 -12.30 -9.60 -12.23
C GLN A 119 -13.16 -10.85 -12.37
N ILE A 120 -12.63 -12.04 -12.06
CA ILE A 120 -13.41 -13.28 -12.05
C ILE A 120 -14.44 -13.28 -10.92
N ASP A 121 -14.10 -12.71 -9.74
CA ASP A 121 -15.05 -12.50 -8.64
C ASP A 121 -16.11 -11.44 -8.98
N GLU A 122 -15.77 -10.40 -9.77
CA GLU A 122 -16.70 -9.34 -10.19
C GLU A 122 -17.70 -9.82 -11.26
N GLU A 123 -17.32 -10.76 -12.16
CA GLU A 123 -18.24 -11.36 -13.15
C GLU A 123 -19.22 -12.38 -12.53
N ILE A 124 -18.91 -12.93 -11.33
CA ILE A 124 -19.77 -13.91 -10.67
C ILE A 124 -20.74 -13.27 -9.67
N HIS A 125 -20.45 -12.06 -9.17
CA HIS A 125 -21.34 -11.37 -8.23
C HIS A 125 -21.33 -9.85 -8.44
N ASP A 126 -22.44 -9.34 -8.92
CA ASP A 126 -22.87 -7.92 -8.77
C ASP A 126 -23.21 -7.60 -7.30
N SER A 127 -22.53 -8.25 -6.36
CA SER A 127 -22.64 -8.02 -4.92
C SER A 127 -21.26 -7.68 -4.37
N HIS A 128 -21.13 -6.45 -3.93
CA HIS A 128 -19.94 -5.96 -3.21
C HIS A 128 -19.50 -6.97 -2.13
N ASN A 129 -18.22 -7.38 -2.14
CA ASN A 129 -17.74 -8.43 -1.23
C ASN A 129 -17.43 -7.86 0.17
N TRP A 130 -18.49 -7.56 0.91
CA TRP A 130 -18.42 -7.08 2.29
C TRP A 130 -17.58 -7.97 3.20
N GLU A 131 -17.65 -9.27 2.98
CA GLU A 131 -16.91 -10.26 3.78
C GLU A 131 -15.40 -10.03 3.73
N LYS A 132 -14.85 -9.70 2.56
CA LYS A 132 -13.44 -9.41 2.37
C LYS A 132 -13.00 -8.13 3.09
N GLU A 133 -13.82 -7.09 3.03
CA GLU A 133 -13.53 -5.83 3.72
C GLU A 133 -13.60 -5.99 5.23
N ILE A 134 -14.63 -6.66 5.73
CA ILE A 134 -14.77 -6.94 7.16
C ILE A 134 -13.58 -7.77 7.64
N ASN A 135 -13.19 -8.83 6.91
CA ASN A 135 -12.01 -9.64 7.25
C ASN A 135 -10.71 -8.82 7.27
N SER A 136 -10.56 -7.85 6.38
CA SER A 136 -9.40 -6.93 6.38
C SER A 136 -9.34 -6.11 7.68
N ILE A 137 -10.50 -5.62 8.16
CA ILE A 137 -10.58 -4.90 9.44
C ILE A 137 -10.24 -5.83 10.60
N LEU A 138 -10.80 -7.05 10.64
CA LEU A 138 -10.52 -8.02 11.70
C LEU A 138 -9.05 -8.46 11.73
N LEU A 139 -8.40 -8.51 10.56
CA LEU A 139 -6.96 -8.77 10.45
C LEU A 139 -6.13 -7.64 11.08
N LYS A 140 -6.45 -6.38 10.77
CA LYS A 140 -5.78 -5.21 11.35
C LYS A 140 -5.98 -5.13 12.87
N LEU A 141 -7.14 -5.57 13.36
CA LEU A 141 -7.44 -5.67 14.79
C LEU A 141 -6.77 -6.89 15.47
N GLY A 142 -6.15 -7.79 14.70
CA GLY A 142 -5.50 -9.01 15.20
C GLY A 142 -6.47 -10.06 15.75
N ILE A 143 -7.71 -10.13 15.23
CA ILE A 143 -8.74 -11.05 15.72
C ILE A 143 -9.31 -11.99 14.65
N ILE A 144 -8.77 -12.00 13.44
CA ILE A 144 -9.33 -12.81 12.33
C ILE A 144 -9.38 -14.31 12.64
N GLY A 145 -8.48 -14.84 13.48
CA GLY A 145 -8.44 -16.25 13.90
C GLY A 145 -9.15 -16.54 15.23
N GLU A 146 -9.78 -15.53 15.85
CA GLU A 146 -10.41 -15.71 17.14
C GLU A 146 -11.78 -16.39 17.02
N ASN A 147 -12.12 -17.18 18.05
CA ASN A 147 -13.42 -17.83 18.12
C ASN A 147 -14.54 -16.76 18.30
N GLY A 148 -15.30 -16.54 17.26
CA GLY A 148 -16.34 -15.51 17.17
C GLY A 148 -16.12 -14.50 16.06
N SER A 149 -14.96 -14.51 15.37
CA SER A 149 -14.66 -13.62 14.23
C SER A 149 -15.58 -13.91 13.04
N GLU A 150 -15.78 -15.17 12.70
CA GLU A 150 -16.76 -15.57 11.67
C GLU A 150 -18.18 -15.09 11.99
N ASP A 151 -18.55 -15.15 13.27
CA ASP A 151 -19.86 -14.67 13.72
C ASP A 151 -19.98 -13.15 13.58
N ILE A 152 -18.90 -12.39 13.83
CA ILE A 152 -18.82 -10.94 13.59
C ILE A 152 -18.99 -10.65 12.09
N VAL A 153 -18.29 -11.38 11.22
CA VAL A 153 -18.41 -11.23 9.76
C VAL A 153 -19.84 -11.46 9.30
N ARG A 154 -20.48 -12.55 9.73
CA ARG A 154 -21.86 -12.89 9.37
C ARG A 154 -22.85 -11.80 9.80
N ILE A 155 -22.73 -11.31 11.04
CA ILE A 155 -23.62 -10.26 11.58
C ILE A 155 -23.39 -8.94 10.83
N ALA A 156 -22.14 -8.50 10.67
CA ALA A 156 -21.85 -7.24 10.01
C ALA A 156 -22.30 -7.25 8.53
N LYS A 157 -22.01 -8.34 7.80
CA LYS A 157 -22.49 -8.54 6.44
C LYS A 157 -24.01 -8.46 6.35
N TYR A 158 -24.72 -9.19 7.23
CA TYR A 158 -26.17 -9.19 7.24
C TYR A 158 -26.75 -7.80 7.54
N VAL A 159 -26.12 -7.04 8.43
CA VAL A 159 -26.54 -5.68 8.78
C VAL A 159 -26.40 -4.76 7.58
N ILE A 160 -25.28 -4.82 6.84
CA ILE A 160 -25.05 -4.00 5.65
C ILE A 160 -26.01 -4.39 4.52
N GLU A 161 -26.10 -5.67 4.19
CA GLU A 161 -26.92 -6.15 3.06
C GLU A 161 -28.42 -5.89 3.23
N ASN A 162 -28.91 -5.79 4.47
CA ASN A 162 -30.33 -5.57 4.77
C ASN A 162 -30.61 -4.16 5.31
N ASP A 163 -29.65 -3.24 5.28
CA ASP A 163 -29.77 -1.86 5.80
C ASP A 163 -30.36 -1.80 7.20
N ILE A 164 -29.85 -2.65 8.11
CA ILE A 164 -30.43 -2.80 9.45
C ILE A 164 -29.95 -1.70 10.38
N ASN A 165 -30.91 -0.93 10.90
CA ASN A 165 -30.61 0.04 11.94
C ASN A 165 -30.48 -0.64 13.32
N LEU A 166 -29.22 -0.74 13.81
CA LEU A 166 -28.89 -1.37 15.09
C LEU A 166 -29.46 -0.66 16.33
N ASN A 167 -30.02 0.55 16.19
CA ASN A 167 -30.67 1.21 17.30
C ASN A 167 -31.98 0.48 17.71
N TYR A 168 -32.65 -0.13 16.75
CA TYR A 168 -33.97 -0.78 16.97
C TYR A 168 -33.86 -2.30 17.14
N MET A 169 -32.69 -2.92 16.95
CA MET A 169 -32.52 -4.36 17.07
C MET A 169 -31.39 -4.71 18.05
N SER A 170 -31.60 -5.74 18.89
CA SER A 170 -30.54 -6.21 19.77
C SER A 170 -29.56 -7.13 19.03
N ILE A 171 -28.31 -7.19 19.49
CA ILE A 171 -27.31 -8.15 18.92
C ILE A 171 -27.79 -9.59 19.10
N ARG A 172 -28.51 -9.89 20.21
CA ARG A 172 -29.07 -11.23 20.45
C ARG A 172 -30.15 -11.60 19.44
N ASP A 173 -31.03 -10.65 19.07
CA ASP A 173 -32.05 -10.87 18.04
C ASP A 173 -31.41 -11.11 16.66
N LEU A 174 -30.32 -10.44 16.37
CA LEU A 174 -29.52 -10.71 15.16
C LEU A 174 -28.89 -12.12 15.20
N CYS A 175 -28.28 -12.50 16.30
CA CYS A 175 -27.74 -13.83 16.50
C CYS A 175 -28.76 -14.93 16.34
N SER A 176 -30.02 -14.71 16.79
CA SER A 176 -31.10 -15.70 16.68
C SER A 176 -31.48 -16.04 15.24
N LYS A 177 -31.11 -15.23 14.26
CA LYS A 177 -31.29 -15.51 12.83
C LYS A 177 -30.30 -16.54 12.28
N PHE A 178 -29.20 -16.79 12.98
CA PHE A 178 -28.10 -17.64 12.52
C PHE A 178 -27.87 -18.89 13.37
N THR A 179 -28.41 -18.96 14.56
CA THR A 179 -28.20 -20.06 15.50
C THR A 179 -29.33 -20.24 16.50
N ASP A 180 -29.53 -21.49 16.91
CA ASP A 180 -30.49 -21.84 18.00
C ASP A 180 -29.96 -21.46 19.39
N ASN A 181 -28.66 -21.11 19.49
CA ASN A 181 -28.03 -20.64 20.72
C ASN A 181 -27.43 -19.23 20.58
N PRO A 182 -28.30 -18.19 20.48
CA PRO A 182 -27.86 -16.81 20.29
C PRO A 182 -26.93 -16.29 21.40
N LYS A 183 -27.16 -16.77 22.65
CA LYS A 183 -26.34 -16.36 23.79
C LYS A 183 -24.89 -16.84 23.67
N ALA A 184 -24.69 -18.05 23.20
CA ALA A 184 -23.34 -18.58 22.98
C ALA A 184 -22.62 -17.82 21.88
N MET A 185 -23.29 -17.53 20.75
CA MET A 185 -22.77 -16.75 19.65
C MET A 185 -22.38 -15.33 20.11
N GLU A 186 -23.30 -14.63 20.81
CA GLU A 186 -23.04 -13.30 21.39
C GLU A 186 -21.81 -13.32 22.32
N GLN A 187 -21.62 -14.34 23.14
CA GLN A 187 -20.50 -14.45 24.05
C GLN A 187 -19.17 -14.68 23.32
N LYS A 188 -19.17 -15.47 22.23
CA LYS A 188 -17.98 -15.66 21.38
C LYS A 188 -17.56 -14.33 20.74
N MET A 189 -18.49 -13.63 20.12
CA MET A 189 -18.24 -12.32 19.53
C MET A 189 -17.71 -11.33 20.58
N ARG A 190 -18.33 -11.29 21.77
CA ARG A 190 -17.89 -10.42 22.88
C ARG A 190 -16.44 -10.68 23.29
N ARG A 191 -16.00 -11.94 23.33
CA ARG A 191 -14.61 -12.30 23.65
C ARG A 191 -13.66 -11.80 22.56
N ALA A 192 -13.97 -12.03 21.28
CA ALA A 192 -13.16 -11.56 20.17
C ALA A 192 -13.03 -10.01 20.17
N ILE A 193 -14.14 -9.29 20.42
CA ILE A 193 -14.13 -7.83 20.49
C ILE A 193 -13.33 -7.32 21.69
N ASN A 194 -13.34 -8.01 22.83
CA ASN A 194 -12.49 -7.66 23.97
C ASN A 194 -11.01 -7.82 23.62
N ILE A 195 -10.63 -8.89 22.91
CA ILE A 195 -9.25 -9.09 22.43
C ILE A 195 -8.86 -7.95 21.48
N ALA A 196 -9.74 -7.57 20.55
CA ALA A 196 -9.51 -6.44 19.66
C ALA A 196 -9.25 -5.14 20.44
N MET A 197 -10.04 -4.85 21.49
CA MET A 197 -9.81 -3.66 22.31
C MET A 197 -8.47 -3.71 23.04
N THR A 198 -8.08 -4.88 23.58
CA THR A 198 -6.78 -5.05 24.22
C THR A 198 -5.63 -4.86 23.22
N ASN A 199 -5.75 -5.38 22.00
CA ASN A 199 -4.74 -5.19 20.93
C ASN A 199 -4.61 -3.71 20.56
N ILE A 200 -5.72 -3.01 20.33
CA ILE A 200 -5.74 -1.57 20.05
C ILE A 200 -5.14 -0.77 21.21
N ALA A 201 -5.50 -1.08 22.45
CA ALA A 201 -4.93 -0.41 23.61
C ALA A 201 -3.40 -0.62 23.70
N SER A 202 -2.92 -1.82 23.41
CA SER A 202 -1.48 -2.14 23.37
C SER A 202 -0.74 -1.33 22.29
N LEU A 203 -1.29 -1.24 21.08
CA LEU A 203 -0.72 -0.39 20.02
C LEU A 203 -0.62 1.07 20.45
N GLY A 204 -1.68 1.62 21.07
CA GLY A 204 -1.67 2.99 21.57
C GLY A 204 -0.75 3.22 22.77
N ILE A 205 -0.36 2.16 23.50
CA ILE A 205 0.64 2.22 24.56
C ILE A 205 2.05 2.31 23.97
N GLU A 206 2.31 1.56 22.90
CA GLU A 206 3.61 1.52 22.21
C GLU A 206 3.82 2.79 21.38
N ASP A 207 2.84 3.15 20.59
CA ASP A 207 2.87 4.36 19.75
C ASP A 207 1.46 4.96 19.61
N TYR A 208 1.25 6.13 20.21
CA TYR A 208 -0.02 6.84 20.16
C TYR A 208 -0.39 7.35 18.75
N MET A 209 0.59 7.44 17.85
CA MET A 209 0.41 7.85 16.45
C MET A 209 0.32 6.65 15.51
N ASN A 210 0.27 5.43 16.03
CA ASN A 210 0.07 4.23 15.21
C ASN A 210 -1.21 4.34 14.39
N ASP A 211 -1.13 4.13 13.07
CA ASP A 211 -2.25 4.31 12.13
C ASP A 211 -3.48 3.46 12.51
N THR A 212 -3.27 2.20 12.90
CA THR A 212 -4.35 1.31 13.32
C THR A 212 -5.01 1.80 14.61
N PHE A 213 -4.23 2.28 15.57
CA PHE A 213 -4.77 2.86 16.79
C PHE A 213 -5.59 4.12 16.50
N VAL A 214 -5.07 5.04 15.71
CA VAL A 214 -5.75 6.30 15.35
C VAL A 214 -7.04 6.02 14.59
N GLU A 215 -7.02 5.09 13.62
CA GLU A 215 -8.16 4.74 12.79
C GLU A 215 -9.29 4.07 13.60
N TYR A 216 -8.96 3.08 14.45
CA TYR A 216 -9.98 2.20 15.03
C TYR A 216 -10.35 2.49 16.49
N SER A 217 -9.50 3.18 17.25
CA SER A 217 -9.75 3.42 18.69
C SER A 217 -11.05 4.17 18.96
N ASN A 218 -11.43 5.10 18.10
CA ASN A 218 -12.68 5.86 18.23
C ASN A 218 -13.78 5.40 17.28
N ALA A 219 -13.43 4.87 16.11
CA ALA A 219 -14.42 4.39 15.14
C ALA A 219 -15.18 3.16 15.65
N LEU A 220 -14.47 2.19 16.24
CA LEU A 220 -15.04 0.92 16.69
C LEU A 220 -15.36 0.88 18.19
N PHE A 221 -14.67 1.68 18.99
CA PHE A 221 -14.80 1.69 20.43
C PHE A 221 -15.20 3.08 20.96
N ASN A 222 -15.54 3.17 22.24
CA ASN A 222 -15.52 4.44 22.94
C ASN A 222 -14.08 4.70 23.41
N PHE A 223 -13.49 5.81 22.96
CA PHE A 223 -12.10 6.15 23.26
C PHE A 223 -11.80 6.19 24.77
N GLU A 224 -12.73 6.64 25.60
CA GLU A 224 -12.56 6.61 27.05
C GLU A 224 -12.40 5.18 27.59
N GLN A 225 -13.07 4.20 26.99
CA GLN A 225 -12.95 2.80 27.38
C GLN A 225 -11.63 2.20 26.91
N VAL A 226 -11.13 2.60 25.71
CA VAL A 226 -9.79 2.24 25.24
C VAL A 226 -8.73 2.82 26.19
N LYS A 227 -8.89 4.06 26.63
CA LYS A 227 -7.97 4.69 27.59
C LYS A 227 -7.98 3.96 28.94
N LYS A 228 -9.15 3.55 29.43
CA LYS A 228 -9.25 2.71 30.64
C LYS A 228 -8.52 1.39 30.47
N GLU A 229 -8.65 0.73 29.31
CA GLU A 229 -7.92 -0.50 29.01
C GLU A 229 -6.41 -0.26 28.98
N MET A 230 -5.95 0.84 28.37
CA MET A 230 -4.54 1.24 28.38
C MET A 230 -4.02 1.45 29.80
N ASP A 231 -4.78 2.12 30.67
CA ASP A 231 -4.40 2.35 32.07
C ASP A 231 -4.38 1.04 32.87
N PHE A 232 -5.31 0.11 32.58
CA PHE A 232 -5.31 -1.22 33.14
C PHE A 232 -4.06 -2.01 32.73
N LEU A 233 -3.72 -2.03 31.44
CA LEU A 233 -2.55 -2.74 30.91
C LEU A 233 -1.23 -2.17 31.46
N ARG A 234 -1.18 -0.86 31.74
CA ARG A 234 -0.04 -0.19 32.39
C ARG A 234 0.02 -0.42 33.91
N GLY A 235 -0.95 -1.13 34.48
CA GLY A 235 -1.05 -1.32 35.94
C GLY A 235 -1.45 -0.05 36.71
N LYS A 236 -1.98 0.97 36.04
CA LYS A 236 -2.41 2.25 36.66
C LYS A 236 -3.86 2.19 37.17
N SER A 237 -4.65 1.23 36.71
CA SER A 237 -6.04 1.03 37.09
C SER A 237 -6.33 -0.45 37.31
N TYR A 238 -7.25 -0.76 38.21
CA TYR A 238 -7.80 -2.11 38.40
C TYR A 238 -9.02 -2.36 37.51
N GLU A 239 -9.58 -1.31 36.92
CA GLU A 239 -10.77 -1.41 36.05
C GLU A 239 -10.37 -1.55 34.59
N LYS A 240 -10.90 -2.57 33.93
CA LYS A 240 -10.79 -2.77 32.49
C LYS A 240 -11.74 -1.85 31.72
N GLY A 241 -11.38 -1.57 30.50
CA GLY A 241 -12.29 -0.97 29.54
C GLY A 241 -13.48 -1.90 29.24
N SER A 242 -14.63 -1.33 28.94
CA SER A 242 -15.85 -2.07 28.58
C SER A 242 -16.16 -1.89 27.10
N ILE A 243 -16.60 -2.96 26.43
CA ILE A 243 -16.99 -2.93 25.02
C ILE A 243 -18.48 -2.69 24.84
N ASN A 244 -18.82 -2.01 23.74
CA ASN A 244 -20.17 -1.92 23.23
C ASN A 244 -20.25 -2.63 21.88
N MET A 245 -20.88 -3.80 21.84
CA MET A 245 -20.97 -4.64 20.64
C MET A 245 -21.73 -3.95 19.50
N LYS A 246 -22.81 -3.22 19.80
CA LYS A 246 -23.57 -2.48 18.77
C LYS A 246 -22.67 -1.43 18.10
N ARG A 247 -21.93 -0.65 18.90
CA ARG A 247 -20.98 0.36 18.39
C ARG A 247 -19.90 -0.29 17.52
N PHE A 248 -19.36 -1.43 17.95
CA PHE A 248 -18.35 -2.15 17.21
C PHE A 248 -18.84 -2.61 15.83
N ILE A 249 -20.00 -3.28 15.78
CA ILE A 249 -20.61 -3.73 14.52
C ILE A 249 -20.99 -2.54 13.65
N SER A 250 -21.65 -1.50 14.21
CA SER A 250 -21.99 -0.29 13.46
C SER A 250 -20.74 0.40 12.89
N GLY A 251 -19.65 0.47 13.66
CA GLY A 251 -18.39 1.04 13.20
C GLY A 251 -17.80 0.28 12.02
N ILE A 252 -17.79 -1.05 12.06
CA ILE A 252 -17.37 -1.89 10.91
C ILE A 252 -18.22 -1.58 9.69
N CYS A 253 -19.56 -1.57 9.83
CA CYS A 253 -20.47 -1.28 8.71
C CYS A 253 -20.19 0.10 8.10
N THR A 254 -20.05 1.14 8.93
CA THR A 254 -19.74 2.50 8.45
C THR A 254 -18.40 2.59 7.71
N ILE A 255 -17.37 1.90 8.20
CA ILE A 255 -16.06 1.89 7.54
C ILE A 255 -16.18 1.22 6.17
N CYS A 256 -16.84 0.07 6.07
CA CYS A 256 -17.06 -0.63 4.81
C CYS A 256 -17.86 0.22 3.81
N GLU A 257 -18.95 0.86 4.24
CA GLU A 257 -19.77 1.72 3.39
C GLU A 257 -19.02 2.95 2.89
N ASN A 258 -18.20 3.58 3.74
CA ASN A 258 -17.39 4.73 3.35
C ASN A 258 -16.33 4.36 2.31
N ASN A 259 -15.67 3.21 2.47
CA ASN A 259 -14.69 2.71 1.50
C ASN A 259 -15.35 2.45 0.14
N ASN A 260 -16.56 1.90 0.13
CA ASN A 260 -17.31 1.66 -1.10
C ASN A 260 -17.72 2.97 -1.80
N ASN A 261 -18.14 3.98 -1.06
CA ASN A 261 -18.50 5.29 -1.62
C ASN A 261 -17.30 6.02 -2.25
N ILE A 262 -16.10 5.87 -1.70
CA ILE A 262 -14.87 6.41 -2.28
C ILE A 262 -14.56 5.72 -3.60
N LEU A 263 -14.70 4.39 -3.69
CA LEU A 263 -14.45 3.62 -4.91
C LEU A 263 -15.45 3.90 -6.03
N ARG A 264 -16.68 4.29 -5.72
CA ARG A 264 -17.71 4.67 -6.72
C ARG A 264 -17.54 6.06 -7.29
N ASN A 265 -16.75 6.93 -6.65
CA ASN A 265 -16.52 8.33 -7.04
C ASN A 265 -15.16 8.55 -7.75
N ILE A 266 -14.39 7.49 -8.00
CA ILE A 266 -13.16 7.47 -8.80
C ILE A 266 -13.44 6.81 -10.15
#